data_849874f66cc674af65fe5a33a610fea9
#
_entry.id   849874f66cc674af65fe5a33a610fea9
#
_cell.length_a   1.000
_cell.length_b   1.000
_cell.length_c   1.000
_cell.angle_alpha   90.00
_cell.angle_beta   90.00
_cell.angle_gamma   90.00
#
_symmetry.space_group_name_H-M   'P 1'
#
loop_
_entity.id
_entity.type
_entity.pdbx_description
1 polymer ?
#
loop_
_entity_poly.entity_id
_entity_poly.type
_entity_poly.pdbx_seq_one_letter_code
_entity_poly.pdbx_strand_id
1 'polypeptide(L)'
;LNNEEKSKIISDAQVEGIKLEFVDRLESLRGSLSAVAASIQSLSGNEKLLMKNKGTAMIESLADRVCQECEMNNKCWGRELHSTFSDFGELMLSCESKKVYLPKDLNLKCVKRSTLLKSAEELFSTYTVNEALKSRLIEGRSVIANQINNMATTVSSILGDFNNNVDSCLEIDKLLRKTLVKNQIRYENVYSYTDRKGRLKIKIKIDSYDGENYCRKSIIPVISELVRTPLSIAEDGCKINPETGECSITIEESYKYNVSSYVSFNVKDGEKYSGDSYSFGQNKVGEYVTIVSDGMGSGPEAGLESEAAIELIEKFMEGGFSETTMLNAVNSIMGMKFSEDEKFTTLDMNSIDLY
;
A
#
# COMPACT_ATOMS: atom_id res chain seq x y z
N LEU A 1 -37.94 -37.48 -3.22
CA LEU A 1 -37.46 -36.19 -2.73
C LEU A 1 -38.66 -35.25 -2.62
N ASN A 2 -38.91 -34.76 -1.41
CA ASN A 2 -40.00 -33.83 -1.11
C ASN A 2 -39.76 -32.49 -1.83
N ASN A 3 -40.79 -31.72 -2.18
CA ASN A 3 -40.63 -30.43 -2.88
C ASN A 3 -39.70 -29.45 -2.14
N GLU A 4 -39.67 -29.52 -0.81
CA GLU A 4 -38.73 -28.72 0.03
C GLU A 4 -37.26 -29.14 -0.16
N GLU A 5 -36.97 -30.46 -0.30
CA GLU A 5 -35.61 -30.93 -0.55
C GLU A 5 -35.11 -30.54 -1.95
N LYS A 6 -35.99 -30.56 -2.96
CA LYS A 6 -35.65 -30.09 -4.32
C LYS A 6 -35.40 -28.60 -4.35
N SER A 7 -36.21 -27.81 -3.66
CA SER A 7 -36.01 -26.34 -3.57
C SER A 7 -34.68 -26.01 -2.87
N LYS A 8 -34.28 -26.79 -1.86
CA LYS A 8 -33.04 -26.59 -1.12
C LYS A 8 -31.81 -26.97 -1.93
N ILE A 9 -31.84 -28.05 -2.71
CA ILE A 9 -30.75 -28.47 -3.61
C ILE A 9 -30.54 -27.44 -4.71
N ILE A 10 -31.62 -26.87 -5.26
CA ILE A 10 -31.52 -25.78 -6.28
C ILE A 10 -30.93 -24.50 -5.67
N SER A 11 -31.30 -24.14 -4.43
CA SER A 11 -30.75 -23.00 -3.72
C SER A 11 -29.25 -23.16 -3.44
N ASP A 12 -28.82 -24.33 -3.00
CA ASP A 12 -27.41 -24.62 -2.70
C ASP A 12 -26.57 -24.63 -3.99
N ALA A 13 -27.09 -25.14 -5.10
CA ALA A 13 -26.41 -25.09 -6.40
C ALA A 13 -26.31 -23.67 -6.96
N GLN A 14 -27.33 -22.83 -6.76
CA GLN A 14 -27.27 -21.42 -7.14
C GLN A 14 -26.26 -20.62 -6.35
N VAL A 15 -26.19 -20.85 -5.04
CA VAL A 15 -25.19 -20.20 -4.16
C VAL A 15 -23.79 -20.61 -4.55
N GLU A 16 -23.56 -21.90 -4.85
CA GLU A 16 -22.24 -22.36 -5.32
C GLU A 16 -21.87 -21.79 -6.69
N GLY A 17 -22.85 -21.66 -7.60
CA GLY A 17 -22.63 -21.01 -8.90
C GLY A 17 -22.23 -19.52 -8.77
N ILE A 18 -22.92 -18.77 -7.89
CA ILE A 18 -22.58 -17.36 -7.61
C ILE A 18 -21.19 -17.25 -6.98
N LYS A 19 -20.85 -18.19 -6.09
CA LYS A 19 -19.53 -18.26 -5.45
C LYS A 19 -18.43 -18.44 -6.50
N LEU A 20 -18.58 -19.41 -7.39
CA LEU A 20 -17.60 -19.67 -8.47
C LEU A 20 -17.43 -18.44 -9.37
N GLU A 21 -18.53 -17.81 -9.79
CA GLU A 21 -18.48 -16.59 -10.62
C GLU A 21 -17.74 -15.44 -9.88
N PHE A 22 -17.95 -15.32 -8.57
CA PHE A 22 -17.27 -14.29 -7.76
C PHE A 22 -15.77 -14.57 -7.66
N VAL A 23 -15.37 -15.82 -7.46
CA VAL A 23 -13.96 -16.25 -7.47
C VAL A 23 -13.30 -15.94 -8.81
N ASP A 24 -13.94 -16.31 -9.93
CA ASP A 24 -13.43 -16.04 -11.27
C ASP A 24 -13.24 -14.54 -11.55
N ARG A 25 -14.17 -13.71 -11.09
CA ARG A 25 -14.03 -12.24 -11.22
C ARG A 25 -12.87 -11.68 -10.39
N LEU A 26 -12.69 -12.18 -9.17
CA LEU A 26 -11.55 -11.77 -8.33
C LEU A 26 -10.22 -12.25 -8.90
N GLU A 27 -10.14 -13.45 -9.46
CA GLU A 27 -8.94 -13.94 -10.15
C GLU A 27 -8.60 -13.12 -11.39
N SER A 28 -9.61 -12.75 -12.16
CA SER A 28 -9.45 -11.85 -13.31
C SER A 28 -8.96 -10.46 -12.88
N LEU A 29 -9.50 -9.90 -11.79
CA LEU A 29 -9.05 -8.63 -11.23
C LEU A 29 -7.58 -8.72 -10.78
N ARG A 30 -7.20 -9.77 -10.05
CA ARG A 30 -5.83 -10.04 -9.63
C ARG A 30 -4.88 -10.10 -10.83
N GLY A 31 -5.26 -10.86 -11.87
CA GLY A 31 -4.48 -10.97 -13.11
C GLY A 31 -4.29 -9.62 -13.81
N SER A 32 -5.34 -8.82 -13.88
CA SER A 32 -5.31 -7.49 -14.47
C SER A 32 -4.40 -6.54 -13.69
N LEU A 33 -4.49 -6.53 -12.36
CA LEU A 33 -3.61 -5.72 -11.51
C LEU A 33 -2.13 -6.11 -11.68
N SER A 34 -1.82 -7.41 -11.69
CA SER A 34 -0.46 -7.89 -11.91
C SER A 34 0.08 -7.52 -13.29
N ALA A 35 -0.75 -7.58 -14.33
CA ALA A 35 -0.36 -7.18 -15.70
C ALA A 35 -0.08 -5.67 -15.79
N VAL A 36 -0.90 -4.83 -15.15
CA VAL A 36 -0.67 -3.38 -15.08
C VAL A 36 0.62 -3.06 -14.34
N ALA A 37 0.87 -3.71 -13.19
CA ALA A 37 2.13 -3.53 -12.44
C ALA A 37 3.35 -3.89 -13.29
N ALA A 38 3.32 -5.04 -13.97
CA ALA A 38 4.39 -5.48 -14.87
C ALA A 38 4.63 -4.49 -16.03
N SER A 39 3.56 -3.96 -16.63
CA SER A 39 3.66 -2.94 -17.69
C SER A 39 4.34 -1.67 -17.20
N ILE A 40 3.96 -1.14 -16.04
CA ILE A 40 4.58 0.06 -15.45
C ILE A 40 6.07 -0.20 -15.15
N GLN A 41 6.39 -1.39 -14.63
CA GLN A 41 7.77 -1.77 -14.30
C GLN A 41 8.65 -1.93 -15.53
N SER A 42 8.11 -2.46 -16.63
CA SER A 42 8.83 -2.60 -17.90
C SER A 42 9.21 -1.25 -18.51
N LEU A 43 8.35 -0.25 -18.41
CA LEU A 43 8.63 1.12 -18.84
C LEU A 43 9.84 1.72 -18.10
N SER A 44 9.94 1.45 -16.80
CA SER A 44 11.07 1.90 -15.96
C SER A 44 12.40 1.21 -16.33
N GLY A 45 12.34 -0.06 -16.72
CA GLY A 45 13.52 -0.83 -17.14
C GLY A 45 14.12 -0.34 -18.47
N ASN A 46 13.28 -0.03 -19.44
CA ASN A 46 13.71 0.45 -20.76
C ASN A 46 14.36 1.84 -20.69
N GLU A 47 13.88 2.73 -19.82
CA GLU A 47 14.48 4.06 -19.62
C GLU A 47 15.89 3.97 -19.02
N LYS A 48 16.16 3.02 -18.10
CA LYS A 48 17.50 2.78 -17.54
C LYS A 48 18.51 2.33 -18.58
N LEU A 49 18.09 1.56 -19.59
CA LEU A 49 18.95 1.08 -20.67
C LEU A 49 19.33 2.21 -21.65
N LEU A 50 18.44 3.15 -21.92
CA LEU A 50 18.70 4.31 -22.80
C LEU A 50 19.68 5.32 -22.20
N MET A 51 19.98 5.23 -20.91
CA MET A 51 20.87 6.15 -20.21
C MET A 51 22.39 5.88 -20.41
N LYS A 52 22.80 4.83 -21.11
CA LYS A 52 24.23 4.40 -21.17
C LYS A 52 25.16 5.25 -22.08
N ASN A 53 24.64 6.09 -23.01
CA ASN A 53 25.47 6.84 -23.98
C ASN A 53 25.44 8.37 -23.80
N LYS A 54 25.42 8.81 -22.56
CA LYS A 54 25.08 10.18 -22.19
C LYS A 54 26.16 11.25 -22.49
N GLY A 55 27.43 10.90 -22.22
CA GLY A 55 28.55 11.85 -22.41
C GLY A 55 28.69 12.29 -23.84
N THR A 56 28.55 11.37 -24.79
CA THR A 56 28.67 11.66 -26.25
C THR A 56 27.57 12.61 -26.70
N ALA A 57 26.33 12.41 -26.31
CA ALA A 57 25.20 13.26 -26.69
C ALA A 57 25.33 14.71 -26.15
N MET A 58 25.90 14.86 -24.94
CA MET A 58 26.18 16.19 -24.39
C MET A 58 27.29 16.92 -25.15
N ILE A 59 28.37 16.21 -25.51
CA ILE A 59 29.47 16.76 -26.31
C ILE A 59 28.96 17.18 -27.68
N GLU A 60 28.16 16.35 -28.35
CA GLU A 60 27.54 16.68 -29.65
C GLU A 60 26.65 17.92 -29.54
N SER A 61 25.77 17.96 -28.54
CA SER A 61 24.88 19.11 -28.32
C SER A 61 25.62 20.39 -28.03
N LEU A 62 26.76 20.33 -27.29
CA LEU A 62 27.61 21.49 -27.04
C LEU A 62 28.32 21.93 -28.30
N ALA A 63 28.82 20.98 -29.10
CA ALA A 63 29.46 21.26 -30.38
C ALA A 63 28.50 21.93 -31.37
N ASP A 64 27.26 21.43 -31.47
CA ASP A 64 26.23 22.02 -32.33
C ASP A 64 25.91 23.46 -31.93
N ARG A 65 25.79 23.75 -30.64
CA ARG A 65 25.46 25.09 -30.15
C ARG A 65 26.55 26.12 -30.38
N VAL A 66 27.83 25.75 -30.27
CA VAL A 66 28.95 26.69 -30.22
C VAL A 66 29.83 26.60 -31.44
N CYS A 67 30.03 25.39 -31.99
CA CYS A 67 31.04 25.14 -33.00
C CYS A 67 30.49 25.10 -34.44
N GLN A 68 29.17 24.93 -34.65
CA GLN A 68 28.59 24.75 -35.98
C GLN A 68 28.92 25.91 -36.93
N GLU A 69 28.85 27.17 -36.45
CA GLU A 69 29.18 28.38 -37.20
C GLU A 69 30.54 28.95 -36.79
N CYS A 70 31.50 28.14 -36.39
CA CYS A 70 32.81 28.59 -35.98
C CYS A 70 33.83 28.43 -37.12
N GLU A 71 34.61 29.47 -37.38
CA GLU A 71 35.66 29.44 -38.41
C GLU A 71 36.68 28.31 -38.21
N MET A 72 36.86 27.88 -36.95
CA MET A 72 37.77 26.80 -36.58
C MET A 72 37.12 25.41 -36.64
N ASN A 73 35.85 25.30 -37.04
CA ASN A 73 35.09 24.02 -37.04
C ASN A 73 35.84 22.90 -37.78
N ASN A 74 36.24 23.15 -39.02
CA ASN A 74 36.95 22.17 -39.85
C ASN A 74 38.31 21.71 -39.26
N LYS A 75 38.97 22.56 -38.48
CA LYS A 75 40.19 22.16 -37.79
C LYS A 75 39.86 21.31 -36.55
N CYS A 76 38.95 21.77 -35.71
CA CYS A 76 38.62 21.11 -34.45
C CYS A 76 37.87 19.77 -34.67
N TRP A 77 36.81 19.80 -35.45
CA TRP A 77 35.93 18.65 -35.66
C TRP A 77 36.24 17.84 -36.93
N GLY A 78 37.13 18.33 -37.77
CA GLY A 78 37.66 17.60 -38.93
C GLY A 78 39.02 16.99 -38.67
N ARG A 79 40.07 17.80 -38.60
CA ARG A 79 41.46 17.30 -38.51
C ARG A 79 41.84 16.81 -37.11
N GLU A 80 41.34 17.46 -36.06
CA GLU A 80 41.72 17.19 -34.65
C GLU A 80 40.53 16.59 -33.86
N LEU A 81 39.65 15.82 -34.51
CA LEU A 81 38.42 15.27 -33.95
C LEU A 81 38.65 14.59 -32.60
N HIS A 82 39.56 13.64 -32.51
CA HIS A 82 39.81 12.86 -31.30
C HIS A 82 40.30 13.70 -30.11
N SER A 83 41.24 14.64 -30.38
CA SER A 83 41.71 15.55 -29.34
C SER A 83 40.61 16.50 -28.88
N THR A 84 39.84 17.08 -29.82
CA THR A 84 38.73 17.97 -29.51
C THR A 84 37.62 17.26 -28.72
N PHE A 85 37.30 16.05 -29.09
CA PHE A 85 36.29 15.24 -28.38
C PHE A 85 36.73 14.91 -26.94
N SER A 86 38.03 14.57 -26.75
CA SER A 86 38.63 14.36 -25.43
C SER A 86 38.60 15.62 -24.57
N ASP A 87 38.97 16.76 -25.15
CA ASP A 87 38.97 18.06 -24.46
C ASP A 87 37.55 18.49 -24.04
N PHE A 88 36.53 18.22 -24.88
CA PHE A 88 35.13 18.45 -24.54
C PHE A 88 34.66 17.51 -23.42
N GLY A 89 35.11 16.25 -23.41
CA GLY A 89 34.87 15.32 -22.33
C GLY A 89 35.43 15.80 -20.99
N GLU A 90 36.69 16.32 -21.00
CA GLU A 90 37.33 16.89 -19.81
C GLU A 90 36.61 18.18 -19.33
N LEU A 91 36.15 19.04 -20.26
CA LEU A 91 35.32 20.19 -19.93
C LEU A 91 34.05 19.80 -19.25
N MET A 92 33.33 18.80 -19.76
CA MET A 92 32.07 18.31 -19.15
C MET A 92 32.29 17.68 -17.75
N LEU A 93 33.39 16.94 -17.55
CA LEU A 93 33.80 16.46 -16.24
C LEU A 93 34.12 17.59 -15.25
N SER A 94 34.69 18.71 -15.76
CA SER A 94 34.95 19.87 -14.92
C SER A 94 33.66 20.54 -14.41
N CYS A 95 32.57 20.49 -15.20
CA CYS A 95 31.24 20.97 -14.77
C CYS A 95 30.70 20.15 -13.60
N GLU A 96 30.95 18.85 -13.59
CA GLU A 96 30.52 17.94 -12.49
C GLU A 96 31.23 18.31 -11.17
N SER A 97 32.50 18.68 -11.22
CA SER A 97 33.30 19.03 -10.04
C SER A 97 33.06 20.45 -9.49
N LYS A 98 32.12 21.22 -10.03
CA LYS A 98 31.82 22.63 -9.71
C LYS A 98 33.00 23.60 -9.88
N LYS A 99 34.06 23.20 -10.57
CA LYS A 99 35.19 24.05 -10.94
C LYS A 99 35.35 23.99 -12.45
N VAL A 100 34.54 24.76 -13.15
CA VAL A 100 34.53 24.75 -14.62
C VAL A 100 35.79 25.41 -15.16
N TYR A 101 36.55 24.70 -15.98
CA TYR A 101 37.74 25.18 -16.64
C TYR A 101 37.86 24.66 -18.07
N LEU A 102 38.51 25.42 -18.93
CA LEU A 102 38.87 24.95 -20.27
C LEU A 102 40.16 24.13 -20.21
N PRO A 103 40.18 22.89 -20.74
CA PRO A 103 41.41 22.13 -20.97
C PRO A 103 42.43 22.96 -21.71
N LYS A 104 43.74 22.77 -21.43
CA LYS A 104 44.83 23.61 -21.93
C LYS A 104 44.83 23.73 -23.45
N ASP A 105 44.65 22.61 -24.15
CA ASP A 105 44.69 22.59 -25.63
C ASP A 105 43.45 23.30 -26.19
N LEU A 106 42.29 23.12 -25.61
CA LEU A 106 41.07 23.81 -26.01
C LEU A 106 41.14 25.31 -25.71
N ASN A 107 41.75 25.70 -24.60
CA ASN A 107 41.95 27.10 -24.25
C ASN A 107 42.90 27.84 -25.24
N LEU A 108 43.85 27.14 -25.84
CA LEU A 108 44.76 27.70 -26.83
C LEU A 108 44.11 27.87 -28.20
N LYS A 109 43.31 26.89 -28.64
CA LYS A 109 42.74 26.83 -29.99
C LYS A 109 41.34 27.45 -30.12
N CYS A 110 40.54 27.49 -29.06
CA CYS A 110 39.17 27.97 -29.14
C CYS A 110 39.07 29.49 -29.19
N VAL A 111 38.38 30.00 -30.19
CA VAL A 111 38.12 31.46 -30.36
C VAL A 111 36.89 31.93 -29.58
N LYS A 112 35.93 31.01 -29.29
CA LYS A 112 34.69 31.32 -28.57
C LYS A 112 34.73 30.81 -27.11
N ARG A 113 35.82 31.05 -26.38
CA ARG A 113 36.08 30.47 -25.03
C ARG A 113 34.99 30.76 -24.01
N SER A 114 34.60 32.04 -23.89
CA SER A 114 33.56 32.45 -22.89
C SER A 114 32.19 31.88 -23.22
N THR A 115 31.82 31.84 -24.50
CA THR A 115 30.58 31.27 -24.97
C THR A 115 30.55 29.74 -24.72
N LEU A 116 31.69 29.06 -24.97
CA LEU A 116 31.82 27.63 -24.78
C LEU A 116 31.65 27.24 -23.29
N LEU A 117 32.35 27.98 -22.38
CA LEU A 117 32.21 27.76 -20.94
C LEU A 117 30.77 27.96 -20.47
N LYS A 118 30.16 29.09 -20.83
CA LYS A 118 28.78 29.38 -20.44
C LYS A 118 27.76 28.34 -20.96
N SER A 119 27.92 27.98 -22.25
CA SER A 119 27.06 26.96 -22.84
C SER A 119 27.25 25.57 -22.23
N ALA A 120 28.50 25.23 -21.81
CA ALA A 120 28.77 23.98 -21.10
C ALA A 120 28.08 23.92 -19.72
N GLU A 121 28.21 25.01 -18.94
CA GLU A 121 27.54 25.14 -17.63
C GLU A 121 26.02 25.06 -17.75
N GLU A 122 25.42 25.82 -18.69
CA GLU A 122 23.98 25.81 -18.93
C GLU A 122 23.48 24.42 -19.36
N LEU A 123 24.20 23.78 -20.29
CA LEU A 123 23.85 22.45 -20.79
C LEU A 123 23.96 21.41 -19.67
N PHE A 124 25.03 21.44 -18.88
CA PHE A 124 25.24 20.53 -17.76
C PHE A 124 24.19 20.73 -16.68
N SER A 125 23.86 21.97 -16.30
CA SER A 125 22.82 22.29 -15.33
C SER A 125 21.46 21.77 -15.80
N THR A 126 21.08 22.08 -17.05
CA THR A 126 19.82 21.60 -17.65
C THR A 126 19.76 20.06 -17.68
N TYR A 127 20.88 19.44 -18.03
CA TYR A 127 20.99 17.98 -18.07
C TYR A 127 20.83 17.36 -16.69
N THR A 128 21.51 17.90 -15.67
CA THR A 128 21.45 17.40 -14.30
C THR A 128 20.03 17.47 -13.73
N VAL A 129 19.32 18.58 -13.96
CA VAL A 129 17.93 18.74 -13.55
C VAL A 129 17.03 17.72 -14.26
N ASN A 130 17.19 17.55 -15.57
CA ASN A 130 16.39 16.59 -16.34
C ASN A 130 16.65 15.14 -15.92
N GLU A 131 17.88 14.79 -15.58
CA GLU A 131 18.22 13.45 -15.08
C GLU A 131 17.66 13.20 -13.69
N ALA A 132 17.72 14.20 -12.81
CA ALA A 132 17.08 14.10 -11.50
C ALA A 132 15.56 13.91 -11.62
N LEU A 133 14.89 14.67 -12.50
CA LEU A 133 13.46 14.50 -12.78
C LEU A 133 13.14 13.12 -13.36
N LYS A 134 13.94 12.61 -14.29
CA LYS A 134 13.77 11.27 -14.86
C LYS A 134 13.96 10.19 -13.80
N SER A 135 14.98 10.28 -12.95
CA SER A 135 15.21 9.34 -11.85
C SER A 135 13.99 9.30 -10.91
N ARG A 136 13.49 10.46 -10.51
CA ARG A 136 12.28 10.56 -9.68
C ARG A 136 11.04 9.94 -10.34
N LEU A 137 10.87 10.15 -11.67
CA LEU A 137 9.78 9.52 -12.41
C LEU A 137 9.90 7.99 -12.45
N ILE A 138 11.12 7.46 -12.65
CA ILE A 138 11.39 6.02 -12.64
C ILE A 138 11.11 5.43 -11.26
N GLU A 139 11.56 6.09 -10.20
CA GLU A 139 11.29 5.69 -8.81
C GLU A 139 9.81 5.73 -8.50
N GLY A 140 9.11 6.82 -8.84
CA GLY A 140 7.66 6.94 -8.66
C GLY A 140 6.88 5.85 -9.40
N ARG A 141 7.24 5.52 -10.65
CA ARG A 141 6.64 4.40 -11.39
C ARG A 141 6.89 3.06 -10.71
N SER A 142 8.09 2.83 -10.21
CA SER A 142 8.43 1.59 -9.50
C SER A 142 7.58 1.43 -8.23
N VAL A 143 7.38 2.51 -7.48
CA VAL A 143 6.52 2.50 -6.29
C VAL A 143 5.07 2.21 -6.65
N ILE A 144 4.52 2.87 -7.68
CA ILE A 144 3.15 2.62 -8.15
C ILE A 144 2.99 1.16 -8.58
N ALA A 145 3.95 0.60 -9.34
CA ALA A 145 3.93 -0.79 -9.75
C ALA A 145 3.90 -1.75 -8.55
N ASN A 146 4.73 -1.48 -7.53
CA ASN A 146 4.77 -2.25 -6.29
C ASN A 146 3.44 -2.17 -5.54
N GLN A 147 2.81 -0.98 -5.45
CA GLN A 147 1.50 -0.80 -4.82
C GLN A 147 0.41 -1.62 -5.52
N ILE A 148 0.36 -1.57 -6.86
CA ILE A 148 -0.61 -2.35 -7.64
C ILE A 148 -0.37 -3.85 -7.43
N ASN A 149 0.89 -4.30 -7.38
CA ASN A 149 1.21 -5.70 -7.13
C ASN A 149 0.81 -6.13 -5.70
N ASN A 150 0.97 -5.26 -4.72
CA ASN A 150 0.50 -5.49 -3.35
C ASN A 150 -1.03 -5.61 -3.29
N MET A 151 -1.77 -4.80 -4.06
CA MET A 151 -3.23 -4.96 -4.20
C MET A 151 -3.59 -6.33 -4.80
N ALA A 152 -2.88 -6.78 -5.85
CA ALA A 152 -3.07 -8.11 -6.43
C ALA A 152 -2.82 -9.23 -5.40
N THR A 153 -1.80 -9.09 -4.55
CA THR A 153 -1.49 -10.03 -3.46
C THR A 153 -2.61 -10.06 -2.41
N THR A 154 -3.18 -8.90 -2.06
CA THR A 154 -4.32 -8.81 -1.14
C THR A 154 -5.55 -9.52 -1.70
N VAL A 155 -5.86 -9.33 -3.00
CA VAL A 155 -6.93 -10.08 -3.67
C VAL A 155 -6.67 -11.59 -3.61
N SER A 156 -5.41 -12.03 -3.81
CA SER A 156 -5.04 -13.46 -3.68
C SER A 156 -5.27 -13.99 -2.26
N SER A 157 -4.97 -13.20 -1.23
CA SER A 157 -5.23 -13.57 0.16
C SER A 157 -6.73 -13.74 0.43
N ILE A 158 -7.55 -12.79 -0.07
CA ILE A 158 -9.02 -12.86 0.05
C ILE A 158 -9.56 -14.13 -0.64
N LEU A 159 -9.06 -14.45 -1.84
CA LEU A 159 -9.43 -15.68 -2.55
C LEU A 159 -9.03 -16.95 -1.78
N GLY A 160 -7.83 -16.96 -1.20
CA GLY A 160 -7.36 -18.06 -0.37
C GLY A 160 -8.25 -18.29 0.85
N ASP A 161 -8.60 -17.21 1.55
CA ASP A 161 -9.50 -17.25 2.70
C ASP A 161 -10.89 -17.77 2.31
N PHE A 162 -11.39 -17.34 1.14
CA PHE A 162 -12.70 -17.71 0.64
C PHE A 162 -12.76 -19.19 0.24
N ASN A 163 -11.72 -19.74 -0.37
CA ASN A 163 -11.66 -21.14 -0.78
C ASN A 163 -11.44 -22.10 0.39
N ASN A 164 -10.62 -21.71 1.38
CA ASN A 164 -10.26 -22.60 2.49
C ASN A 164 -11.35 -22.69 3.58
N ASN A 165 -12.24 -21.71 3.67
CA ASN A 165 -13.18 -21.60 4.80
C ASN A 165 -14.53 -22.28 4.57
N VAL A 166 -14.85 -22.77 3.36
CA VAL A 166 -16.20 -23.27 3.05
C VAL A 166 -16.42 -24.72 3.46
N ASP A 167 -15.38 -25.56 3.43
CA ASP A 167 -15.54 -27.00 3.69
C ASP A 167 -15.58 -27.35 5.19
N SER A 168 -15.00 -26.56 6.08
CA SER A 168 -14.88 -26.90 7.50
C SER A 168 -16.11 -26.57 8.36
N CYS A 169 -17.01 -25.73 7.90
CA CYS A 169 -18.11 -25.20 8.70
C CYS A 169 -19.47 -25.85 8.43
N LEU A 170 -19.62 -26.70 7.41
CA LEU A 170 -20.90 -27.36 7.07
C LEU A 170 -21.46 -28.23 8.19
N GLU A 171 -20.61 -28.90 8.97
CA GLU A 171 -21.05 -29.69 10.11
C GLU A 171 -21.56 -28.81 11.26
N ILE A 172 -20.87 -27.72 11.52
CA ILE A 172 -21.28 -26.71 12.52
C ILE A 172 -22.61 -26.10 12.12
N ASP A 173 -22.83 -25.77 10.86
CA ASP A 173 -24.09 -25.23 10.35
C ASP A 173 -25.25 -26.17 10.55
N LYS A 174 -25.07 -27.48 10.31
CA LYS A 174 -26.08 -28.49 10.57
C LYS A 174 -26.46 -28.60 12.06
N LEU A 175 -25.45 -28.53 12.93
CA LEU A 175 -25.64 -28.56 14.37
C LEU A 175 -26.32 -27.26 14.86
N LEU A 176 -25.92 -26.10 14.36
CA LEU A 176 -26.55 -24.81 14.66
C LEU A 176 -28.04 -24.83 14.32
N ARG A 177 -28.41 -25.24 13.10
CA ARG A 177 -29.79 -25.32 12.65
C ARG A 177 -30.65 -26.23 13.58
N LYS A 178 -30.13 -27.41 13.91
CA LYS A 178 -30.83 -28.33 14.84
C LYS A 178 -31.01 -27.72 16.23
N THR A 179 -29.97 -27.03 16.73
CA THR A 179 -29.98 -26.47 18.08
C THR A 179 -30.90 -25.25 18.17
N LEU A 180 -30.92 -24.39 17.17
CA LEU A 180 -31.80 -23.23 17.11
C LEU A 180 -33.28 -23.67 17.06
N VAL A 181 -33.62 -24.66 16.22
CA VAL A 181 -34.97 -25.22 16.15
C VAL A 181 -35.39 -25.87 17.48
N LYS A 182 -34.50 -26.65 18.12
CA LYS A 182 -34.76 -27.27 19.41
C LYS A 182 -35.09 -26.25 20.50
N ASN A 183 -34.43 -25.08 20.47
CA ASN A 183 -34.65 -24.01 21.43
C ASN A 183 -35.71 -22.99 20.98
N GLN A 184 -36.51 -23.33 19.96
CA GLN A 184 -37.61 -22.50 19.42
C GLN A 184 -37.16 -21.10 18.96
N ILE A 185 -35.89 -20.94 18.56
CA ILE A 185 -35.35 -19.71 18.00
C ILE A 185 -35.70 -19.68 16.51
N ARG A 186 -36.49 -18.67 16.11
CA ARG A 186 -36.85 -18.47 14.70
C ARG A 186 -35.70 -17.75 13.97
N TYR A 187 -35.32 -18.29 12.83
CA TYR A 187 -34.25 -17.68 11.98
C TYR A 187 -34.61 -17.92 10.51
N GLU A 188 -34.21 -17.00 9.68
CA GLU A 188 -34.29 -17.12 8.21
C GLU A 188 -33.07 -17.86 7.66
N ASN A 189 -31.88 -17.46 8.07
CA ASN A 189 -30.64 -18.09 7.64
C ASN A 189 -29.61 -18.14 8.78
N VAL A 190 -28.78 -19.17 8.77
CA VAL A 190 -27.64 -19.34 9.69
C VAL A 190 -26.50 -20.02 8.94
N TYR A 191 -25.31 -19.42 9.03
CA TYR A 191 -24.09 -20.00 8.52
C TYR A 191 -22.90 -19.59 9.38
N SER A 192 -21.88 -20.46 9.37
CA SER A 192 -20.62 -20.25 10.07
C SER A 192 -19.44 -20.24 9.11
N TYR A 193 -18.41 -19.51 9.46
CA TYR A 193 -17.14 -19.44 8.74
C TYR A 193 -16.01 -19.16 9.72
N THR A 194 -14.78 -19.43 9.33
CA THR A 194 -13.61 -19.05 10.13
C THR A 194 -12.94 -17.81 9.57
N ASP A 195 -12.39 -16.97 10.44
CA ASP A 195 -11.54 -15.85 10.02
C ASP A 195 -10.12 -16.33 9.62
N ARG A 196 -9.27 -15.39 9.21
CA ARG A 196 -7.88 -15.68 8.80
C ARG A 196 -7.03 -16.35 9.88
N LYS A 197 -7.40 -16.21 11.15
CA LYS A 197 -6.74 -16.84 12.30
C LYS A 197 -7.41 -18.15 12.72
N GLY A 198 -8.38 -18.65 11.95
CA GLY A 198 -9.11 -19.88 12.21
C GLY A 198 -10.19 -19.76 13.28
N ARG A 199 -10.58 -18.54 13.69
CA ARG A 199 -11.60 -18.30 14.72
C ARG A 199 -13.00 -18.36 14.14
N LEU A 200 -13.90 -18.99 14.87
CA LEU A 200 -15.28 -19.20 14.43
C LEU A 200 -16.07 -17.89 14.45
N LYS A 201 -16.70 -17.60 13.32
CA LYS A 201 -17.71 -16.53 13.17
C LYS A 201 -19.03 -17.13 12.69
N ILE A 202 -20.12 -16.70 13.29
CA ILE A 202 -21.46 -17.21 12.98
C ILE A 202 -22.35 -16.03 12.61
N LYS A 203 -23.00 -16.11 11.44
CA LYS A 203 -24.02 -15.14 11.03
C LYS A 203 -25.39 -15.75 11.10
N ILE A 204 -26.32 -15.01 11.71
CA ILE A 204 -27.71 -15.41 11.85
C ILE A 204 -28.60 -14.27 11.38
N LYS A 205 -29.54 -14.57 10.50
CA LYS A 205 -30.61 -13.67 10.11
C LYS A 205 -31.89 -14.09 10.80
N ILE A 206 -32.54 -13.16 11.52
CA ILE A 206 -33.74 -13.40 12.33
C ILE A 206 -34.88 -12.60 11.72
N ASP A 207 -36.08 -13.24 11.60
CA ASP A 207 -37.25 -12.65 10.95
C ASP A 207 -37.88 -11.49 11.74
N SER A 208 -37.65 -11.44 13.06
CA SER A 208 -38.20 -10.39 13.91
C SER A 208 -37.21 -9.96 14.99
N TYR A 209 -37.15 -8.66 15.23
CA TYR A 209 -36.30 -8.10 16.26
C TYR A 209 -37.07 -7.88 17.56
N ASP A 210 -36.76 -8.71 18.56
CA ASP A 210 -37.30 -8.60 19.92
C ASP A 210 -36.42 -7.78 20.88
N GLY A 211 -35.54 -6.97 20.31
CA GLY A 211 -34.56 -6.13 21.03
C GLY A 211 -33.18 -6.76 21.20
N GLU A 212 -32.18 -5.94 21.41
CA GLU A 212 -30.77 -6.34 21.58
C GLU A 212 -30.59 -7.41 22.70
N ASN A 213 -31.41 -7.29 23.72
CA ASN A 213 -31.41 -8.22 24.86
C ASN A 213 -31.79 -9.66 24.48
N TYR A 214 -32.61 -9.88 23.44
CA TYR A 214 -32.99 -11.22 23.01
C TYR A 214 -31.80 -12.01 22.48
N CYS A 215 -30.99 -11.38 21.65
CA CYS A 215 -29.79 -12.03 21.10
C CYS A 215 -28.81 -12.41 22.20
N ARG A 216 -28.53 -11.49 23.14
CA ARG A 216 -27.60 -11.73 24.26
C ARG A 216 -28.10 -12.75 25.26
N LYS A 217 -29.42 -12.79 25.55
CA LYS A 217 -29.98 -13.64 26.58
C LYS A 217 -30.44 -15.01 26.06
N SER A 218 -30.85 -15.10 24.80
CA SER A 218 -31.46 -16.33 24.27
C SER A 218 -30.61 -17.02 23.21
N ILE A 219 -29.97 -16.27 22.29
CA ILE A 219 -29.26 -16.88 21.16
C ILE A 219 -27.81 -17.22 21.54
N ILE A 220 -27.06 -16.25 22.05
CA ILE A 220 -25.65 -16.44 22.37
C ILE A 220 -25.40 -17.58 23.37
N PRO A 221 -26.14 -17.70 24.50
CA PRO A 221 -25.88 -18.77 25.44
C PRO A 221 -26.07 -20.17 24.82
N VAL A 222 -27.12 -20.33 24.00
CA VAL A 222 -27.43 -21.60 23.33
C VAL A 222 -26.34 -22.01 22.35
N ILE A 223 -25.81 -21.04 21.60
CA ILE A 223 -24.73 -21.29 20.64
C ILE A 223 -23.39 -21.48 21.33
N SER A 224 -23.10 -20.70 22.39
CA SER A 224 -21.88 -20.85 23.19
C SER A 224 -21.78 -22.23 23.83
N GLU A 225 -22.90 -22.77 24.32
CA GLU A 225 -22.96 -24.13 24.87
C GLU A 225 -22.69 -25.19 23.78
N LEU A 226 -23.23 -24.99 22.57
CA LEU A 226 -23.00 -25.88 21.43
C LEU A 226 -21.53 -25.95 21.03
N VAL A 227 -20.89 -24.79 20.83
CA VAL A 227 -19.48 -24.70 20.36
C VAL A 227 -18.47 -24.82 21.50
N ARG A 228 -18.92 -24.79 22.75
CA ARG A 228 -18.10 -24.84 23.97
C ARG A 228 -17.06 -23.70 24.06
N THR A 229 -17.40 -22.55 23.50
CA THR A 229 -16.55 -21.37 23.51
C THR A 229 -17.39 -20.15 23.89
N PRO A 230 -16.91 -19.25 24.74
CA PRO A 230 -17.60 -18.01 25.03
C PRO A 230 -17.76 -17.17 23.76
N LEU A 231 -18.97 -16.75 23.48
CA LEU A 231 -19.30 -15.98 22.30
C LEU A 231 -19.87 -14.61 22.67
N SER A 232 -19.64 -13.64 21.79
CA SER A 232 -20.19 -12.28 21.88
C SER A 232 -20.70 -11.81 20.51
N ILE A 233 -21.47 -10.73 20.50
CA ILE A 233 -21.81 -10.05 19.26
C ILE A 233 -20.55 -9.28 18.81
N ALA A 234 -20.15 -9.44 17.54
CA ALA A 234 -19.07 -8.71 16.96
C ALA A 234 -19.34 -7.19 17.01
N GLU A 235 -18.29 -6.39 17.06
CA GLU A 235 -18.40 -4.93 16.91
C GLU A 235 -19.13 -4.63 15.58
N ASP A 236 -20.13 -3.75 15.59
CA ASP A 236 -21.05 -3.51 14.47
C ASP A 236 -21.75 -4.77 13.92
N GLY A 237 -21.75 -5.87 14.69
CA GLY A 237 -22.31 -7.16 14.30
C GLY A 237 -23.83 -7.24 14.33
N CYS A 238 -24.53 -6.27 14.89
CA CYS A 238 -26.00 -6.22 14.92
C CYS A 238 -26.51 -5.19 13.92
N LYS A 239 -27.10 -5.65 12.81
CA LYS A 239 -27.68 -4.79 11.77
C LYS A 239 -29.18 -5.05 11.69
N ILE A 240 -29.96 -4.00 11.89
CA ILE A 240 -31.42 -4.03 11.79
C ILE A 240 -31.81 -3.33 10.50
N ASN A 241 -32.63 -3.99 9.69
CA ASN A 241 -33.28 -3.33 8.56
C ASN A 241 -34.49 -2.54 9.07
N PRO A 242 -34.53 -1.21 9.00
CA PRO A 242 -35.61 -0.40 9.54
C PRO A 242 -36.93 -0.59 8.78
N GLU A 243 -36.90 -1.06 7.53
CA GLU A 243 -38.09 -1.23 6.70
C GLU A 243 -38.77 -2.59 6.95
N THR A 244 -37.99 -3.66 7.09
CA THR A 244 -38.51 -5.03 7.24
C THR A 244 -38.52 -5.52 8.69
N GLY A 245 -37.81 -4.85 9.60
CA GLY A 245 -37.62 -5.29 10.98
C GLY A 245 -36.70 -6.52 11.11
N GLU A 246 -36.08 -6.98 10.01
CA GLU A 246 -35.15 -8.09 10.02
C GLU A 246 -33.86 -7.73 10.74
N CYS A 247 -33.33 -8.63 11.53
CA CYS A 247 -32.07 -8.46 12.24
C CYS A 247 -31.02 -9.46 11.73
N SER A 248 -29.86 -8.94 11.32
CA SER A 248 -28.69 -9.76 11.01
C SER A 248 -27.64 -9.61 12.10
N ILE A 249 -27.25 -10.74 12.72
CA ILE A 249 -26.28 -10.75 13.82
C ILE A 249 -25.03 -11.49 13.36
N THR A 250 -23.87 -10.92 13.64
CA THR A 250 -22.57 -11.60 13.57
C THR A 250 -22.10 -11.91 14.98
N ILE A 251 -21.88 -13.17 15.28
CA ILE A 251 -21.42 -13.68 16.57
C ILE A 251 -20.00 -14.20 16.37
N GLU A 252 -19.11 -13.90 17.31
CA GLU A 252 -17.70 -14.28 17.29
C GLU A 252 -17.26 -14.74 18.70
N GLU A 253 -16.06 -15.31 18.78
CA GLU A 253 -15.47 -15.65 20.07
C GLU A 253 -15.29 -14.39 20.92
N SER A 254 -15.56 -14.52 22.22
CA SER A 254 -15.37 -13.38 23.14
C SER A 254 -13.90 -13.12 23.41
N TYR A 255 -13.51 -11.87 23.48
CA TYR A 255 -12.17 -11.49 23.90
C TYR A 255 -11.86 -11.98 25.31
N LYS A 256 -10.65 -12.50 25.52
CA LYS A 256 -10.12 -12.90 26.81
C LYS A 256 -9.45 -11.73 27.52
N TYR A 257 -8.92 -10.81 26.76
CA TYR A 257 -8.15 -9.69 27.27
C TYR A 257 -8.81 -8.36 26.93
N ASN A 258 -8.65 -7.40 27.82
CA ASN A 258 -9.01 -6.01 27.59
C ASN A 258 -7.75 -5.17 27.82
N VAL A 259 -7.43 -4.33 26.85
CA VAL A 259 -6.25 -3.47 26.87
C VAL A 259 -6.69 -2.02 26.95
N SER A 260 -6.02 -1.25 27.80
CA SER A 260 -6.19 0.21 27.88
C SER A 260 -4.82 0.87 27.76
N SER A 261 -4.73 1.86 26.90
CA SER A 261 -3.52 2.66 26.69
C SER A 261 -3.71 4.09 27.18
N TYR A 262 -2.64 4.65 27.71
CA TYR A 262 -2.58 6.03 28.14
C TYR A 262 -1.36 6.69 27.52
N VAL A 263 -1.50 7.93 27.09
CA VAL A 263 -0.42 8.71 26.49
C VAL A 263 -0.21 9.99 27.28
N SER A 264 1.05 10.37 27.44
CA SER A 264 1.46 11.66 27.96
C SER A 264 2.40 12.31 26.95
N PHE A 265 2.14 13.53 26.59
CA PHE A 265 2.91 14.33 25.63
C PHE A 265 3.69 15.42 26.34
N ASN A 266 4.97 15.57 25.96
CA ASN A 266 5.77 16.75 26.30
C ASN A 266 6.30 17.37 25.00
N VAL A 267 6.15 18.67 24.90
CA VAL A 267 6.69 19.45 23.78
C VAL A 267 8.06 20.01 24.20
N LYS A 268 9.00 20.02 23.27
CA LYS A 268 10.33 20.59 23.50
C LYS A 268 10.25 22.07 23.88
N ASP A 269 11.10 22.50 24.79
CA ASP A 269 11.16 23.89 25.22
C ASP A 269 11.35 24.84 24.03
N GLY A 270 10.44 25.80 23.92
CA GLY A 270 10.43 26.77 22.82
C GLY A 270 9.57 26.38 21.60
N GLU A 271 9.07 25.15 21.55
CA GLU A 271 8.17 24.68 20.48
C GLU A 271 6.72 24.66 20.97
N LYS A 272 5.77 24.71 20.02
CA LYS A 272 4.32 24.58 20.29
C LYS A 272 3.77 23.19 19.99
N TYR A 273 4.46 22.43 19.17
CA TYR A 273 4.01 21.13 18.68
C TYR A 273 5.14 20.10 18.84
N SER A 274 4.77 18.85 19.16
CA SER A 274 5.70 17.71 19.14
C SER A 274 5.94 17.26 17.69
N GLY A 275 7.12 16.71 17.42
CA GLY A 275 7.42 15.95 16.21
C GLY A 275 6.87 14.53 16.24
N ASP A 276 6.43 14.05 17.40
CA ASP A 276 5.94 12.70 17.59
C ASP A 276 4.44 12.63 17.37
N SER A 277 3.98 11.50 16.86
CA SER A 277 2.57 11.16 16.74
C SER A 277 2.31 9.74 17.23
N TYR A 278 1.08 9.43 17.58
CA TYR A 278 0.69 8.12 18.09
C TYR A 278 -0.73 7.77 17.67
N SER A 279 -1.01 6.46 17.62
CA SER A 279 -2.35 5.92 17.54
C SER A 279 -2.45 4.65 18.38
N PHE A 280 -3.61 4.40 18.93
CA PHE A 280 -3.91 3.14 19.57
C PHE A 280 -5.40 2.83 19.51
N GLY A 281 -5.73 1.58 19.38
CA GLY A 281 -7.12 1.13 19.32
C GLY A 281 -7.24 -0.32 18.93
N GLN A 282 -8.48 -0.80 18.97
CA GLN A 282 -8.79 -2.15 18.55
C GLN A 282 -9.12 -2.16 17.05
N ASN A 283 -8.55 -3.13 16.32
CA ASN A 283 -8.87 -3.35 14.92
C ASN A 283 -10.03 -4.36 14.75
N LYS A 284 -10.55 -4.45 13.51
CA LYS A 284 -11.66 -5.37 13.17
C LYS A 284 -11.30 -6.86 13.25
N VAL A 285 -10.01 -7.19 13.41
CA VAL A 285 -9.53 -8.58 13.50
C VAL A 285 -9.38 -9.01 14.97
N GLY A 286 -9.74 -8.15 15.93
CA GLY A 286 -9.66 -8.42 17.35
C GLY A 286 -8.25 -8.36 17.92
N GLU A 287 -7.46 -7.44 17.41
CA GLU A 287 -6.16 -7.07 17.96
C GLU A 287 -6.22 -5.65 18.49
N TYR A 288 -5.55 -5.40 19.58
CA TYR A 288 -5.28 -4.06 20.07
C TYR A 288 -3.93 -3.59 19.55
N VAL A 289 -3.91 -2.54 18.75
CA VAL A 289 -2.71 -2.03 18.09
C VAL A 289 -2.30 -0.72 18.72
N THR A 290 -1.01 -0.56 18.94
CA THR A 290 -0.38 0.70 19.35
C THR A 290 0.68 1.08 18.35
N ILE A 291 0.69 2.34 17.93
CA ILE A 291 1.61 2.88 16.95
C ILE A 291 2.20 4.16 17.52
N VAL A 292 3.52 4.29 17.46
CA VAL A 292 4.25 5.51 17.80
C VAL A 292 5.16 5.85 16.62
N SER A 293 5.19 7.11 16.25
CA SER A 293 6.02 7.61 15.17
C SER A 293 6.74 8.87 15.63
N ASP A 294 8.06 8.90 15.52
CA ASP A 294 8.92 10.02 15.85
C ASP A 294 9.41 10.67 14.55
N GLY A 295 8.94 11.88 14.29
CA GLY A 295 9.33 12.67 13.12
C GLY A 295 10.67 13.35 13.32
N MET A 296 11.52 13.36 12.29
CA MET A 296 12.86 13.93 12.36
C MET A 296 12.83 15.43 12.66
N GLY A 297 13.34 15.81 13.82
CA GLY A 297 13.41 17.20 14.26
C GLY A 297 12.36 17.58 15.30
N SER A 298 11.85 18.81 15.23
CA SER A 298 10.83 19.31 16.16
C SER A 298 9.91 20.31 15.44
N GLY A 299 8.71 20.50 16.01
CA GLY A 299 7.74 21.47 15.48
C GLY A 299 6.77 20.89 14.43
N PRO A 300 6.03 21.78 13.73
CA PRO A 300 4.89 21.36 12.91
C PRO A 300 5.27 20.46 11.74
N GLU A 301 6.43 20.64 11.13
CA GLU A 301 6.85 19.83 9.95
C GLU A 301 7.12 18.38 10.34
N ALA A 302 7.89 18.17 11.43
CA ALA A 302 8.16 16.82 11.95
C ALA A 302 6.85 16.12 12.39
N GLY A 303 5.94 16.87 13.04
CA GLY A 303 4.63 16.36 13.41
C GLY A 303 3.78 15.94 12.21
N LEU A 304 3.80 16.69 11.10
CA LEU A 304 3.09 16.32 9.87
C LEU A 304 3.65 15.04 9.23
N GLU A 305 4.95 14.79 9.35
CA GLU A 305 5.58 13.57 8.83
C GLU A 305 5.16 12.34 9.63
N SER A 306 5.26 12.42 10.96
CA SER A 306 4.88 11.33 11.86
C SER A 306 3.38 11.04 11.81
N GLU A 307 2.52 12.07 11.74
CA GLU A 307 1.07 11.94 11.60
C GLU A 307 0.69 11.27 10.27
N ALA A 308 1.32 11.69 9.16
CA ALA A 308 1.10 11.09 7.85
C ALA A 308 1.48 9.61 7.80
N ALA A 309 2.55 9.20 8.48
CA ALA A 309 2.94 7.80 8.57
C ALA A 309 1.88 6.97 9.32
N ILE A 310 1.38 7.47 10.44
CA ILE A 310 0.33 6.81 11.22
C ILE A 310 -0.97 6.71 10.43
N GLU A 311 -1.43 7.81 9.82
CA GLU A 311 -2.66 7.81 9.02
C GLU A 311 -2.60 6.78 7.87
N LEU A 312 -1.47 6.67 7.20
CA LEU A 312 -1.26 5.66 6.16
C LEU A 312 -1.38 4.24 6.72
N ILE A 313 -0.76 3.97 7.87
CA ILE A 313 -0.85 2.65 8.52
C ILE A 313 -2.28 2.31 8.89
N GLU A 314 -3.00 3.22 9.51
CA GLU A 314 -4.41 3.03 9.87
C GLU A 314 -5.26 2.66 8.65
N LYS A 315 -5.09 3.39 7.53
CA LYS A 315 -5.80 3.11 6.27
C LYS A 315 -5.47 1.73 5.69
N PHE A 316 -4.20 1.33 5.72
CA PHE A 316 -3.82 -0.01 5.27
C PHE A 316 -4.35 -1.11 6.19
N MET A 317 -4.36 -0.88 7.51
CA MET A 317 -4.94 -1.82 8.49
C MET A 317 -6.46 -1.97 8.27
N GLU A 318 -7.19 -0.85 8.08
CA GLU A 318 -8.62 -0.87 7.75
C GLU A 318 -8.91 -1.66 6.46
N GLY A 319 -8.01 -1.57 5.47
CA GLY A 319 -8.06 -2.31 4.22
C GLY A 319 -7.72 -3.81 4.35
N GLY A 320 -7.27 -4.26 5.54
CA GLY A 320 -6.93 -5.66 5.79
C GLY A 320 -5.61 -6.11 5.16
N PHE A 321 -4.68 -5.19 4.89
CA PHE A 321 -3.35 -5.52 4.38
C PHE A 321 -2.49 -6.21 5.44
N SER A 322 -1.59 -7.10 5.01
CA SER A 322 -0.61 -7.70 5.93
C SER A 322 0.39 -6.66 6.42
N GLU A 323 0.92 -6.86 7.63
CA GLU A 323 1.90 -5.95 8.24
C GLU A 323 3.08 -5.65 7.31
N THR A 324 3.66 -6.68 6.70
CA THR A 324 4.78 -6.53 5.76
C THR A 324 4.41 -5.68 4.53
N THR A 325 3.23 -5.90 3.96
CA THR A 325 2.73 -5.13 2.81
C THR A 325 2.51 -3.67 3.18
N MET A 326 1.91 -3.44 4.34
CA MET A 326 1.63 -2.13 4.88
C MET A 326 2.92 -1.33 5.13
N LEU A 327 3.89 -1.90 5.85
CA LEU A 327 5.16 -1.24 6.16
C LEU A 327 5.95 -0.89 4.89
N ASN A 328 6.02 -1.82 3.92
CA ASN A 328 6.68 -1.56 2.64
C ASN A 328 6.00 -0.42 1.86
N ALA A 329 4.66 -0.40 1.86
CA ALA A 329 3.89 0.65 1.19
C ALA A 329 4.11 2.02 1.84
N VAL A 330 4.02 2.09 3.17
CA VAL A 330 4.23 3.34 3.93
C VAL A 330 5.64 3.86 3.71
N ASN A 331 6.67 3.01 3.86
CA ASN A 331 8.06 3.39 3.61
C ASN A 331 8.27 3.95 2.19
N SER A 332 7.66 3.33 1.19
CA SER A 332 7.75 3.78 -0.20
C SER A 332 7.05 5.13 -0.43
N ILE A 333 5.87 5.34 0.16
CA ILE A 333 5.11 6.60 0.04
C ILE A 333 5.81 7.73 0.78
N MET A 334 6.31 7.47 1.98
CA MET A 334 7.04 8.47 2.78
C MET A 334 8.32 8.90 2.07
N GLY A 335 9.09 7.94 1.50
CA GLY A 335 10.30 8.25 0.73
C GLY A 335 10.04 9.14 -0.49
N MET A 336 8.87 9.02 -1.15
CA MET A 336 8.51 9.92 -2.26
C MET A 336 8.10 11.31 -1.79
N LYS A 337 7.38 11.41 -0.68
CA LYS A 337 6.80 12.68 -0.20
C LYS A 337 7.87 13.60 0.38
N PHE A 338 8.89 13.06 1.03
CA PHE A 338 9.87 13.81 1.82
C PHE A 338 11.31 13.69 1.31
N SER A 339 11.52 13.29 0.06
CA SER A 339 12.86 13.03 -0.50
C SER A 339 13.77 14.26 -0.71
N GLU A 340 13.25 15.49 -0.56
CA GLU A 340 14.03 16.71 -0.85
C GLU A 340 15.02 17.07 0.27
N ASP A 341 14.74 16.73 1.51
CA ASP A 341 15.51 17.13 2.69
C ASP A 341 16.11 15.96 3.49
N GLU A 342 16.13 14.73 2.94
CA GLU A 342 16.57 13.51 3.64
C GLU A 342 15.84 13.30 4.99
N LYS A 343 14.60 13.77 5.11
CA LYS A 343 13.80 13.62 6.32
C LYS A 343 13.20 12.22 6.38
N PHE A 344 13.14 11.68 7.58
CA PHE A 344 12.53 10.38 7.84
C PHE A 344 11.78 10.42 9.16
N THR A 345 10.88 9.48 9.33
CA THR A 345 10.21 9.23 10.60
C THR A 345 10.43 7.79 11.01
N THR A 346 10.60 7.56 12.29
CA THR A 346 10.61 6.20 12.84
C THR A 346 9.18 5.71 13.01
N LEU A 347 9.00 4.41 13.04
CA LEU A 347 7.72 3.78 13.30
C LEU A 347 7.91 2.59 14.22
N ASP A 348 7.22 2.61 15.36
CA ASP A 348 7.13 1.50 16.28
C ASP A 348 5.66 1.06 16.40
N MET A 349 5.39 -0.20 16.05
CA MET A 349 4.04 -0.75 16.03
C MET A 349 4.02 -2.06 16.83
N ASN A 350 3.05 -2.18 17.73
CA ASN A 350 2.80 -3.38 18.51
C ASN A 350 1.34 -3.82 18.32
N SER A 351 1.14 -5.12 18.19
CA SER A 351 -0.18 -5.74 18.08
C SER A 351 -0.35 -6.79 19.17
N ILE A 352 -1.48 -6.73 19.87
CA ILE A 352 -1.85 -7.64 20.97
C ILE A 352 -3.13 -8.36 20.55
N ASP A 353 -3.07 -9.68 20.40
CA ASP A 353 -4.26 -10.50 20.16
C ASP A 353 -5.12 -10.56 21.42
N LEU A 354 -6.39 -10.18 21.33
CA LEU A 354 -7.32 -10.08 22.47
C LEU A 354 -8.04 -11.39 22.78
N TYR A 355 -7.91 -12.43 21.96
CA TYR A 355 -8.57 -13.72 22.14
C TYR A 355 -7.86 -14.73 23.01
#